data_60006667bf0e72d40333385bee69479f
#
_entry.id   60006667bf0e72d40333385bee69479f
#
_cell.length_a   1.000
_cell.length_b   1.000
_cell.length_c   1.000
_cell.angle_alpha   90.00
_cell.angle_beta   90.00
_cell.angle_gamma   90.00
#
_symmetry.space_group_name_H-M   'P 1'
#
loop_
_entity.id
_entity.type
_entity.pdbx_description
1 polymer ?
#
loop_
_entity_poly.entity_id
_entity_poly.type
_entity_poly.pdbx_seq_one_letter_code
_entity_poly.pdbx_strand_id
1 'polypeptide(L)'
;VVLYAPTWREDQRLGGGRYSLGLQLDLAAAERELGEDTVLLVRRHYMVTDRLPDSGTGFVKDVSRYPDVGELMLISDALVTDYSSLMFDFAQTGRPMLFHTYDLEHYRDTLRGFSFDFEKRAPGPLIPGSDDLIAALKDPEQAIAGHAKAYEQFRHDFCDLDDGRATARVVDRML
;
A
#
# COMPACT_ATOMS: atom_id res chain seq x y z
N VAL A 1 -10.14 0.72 9.38
CA VAL A 1 -9.54 1.71 8.45
C VAL A 1 -8.54 1.01 7.55
N VAL A 2 -8.66 1.17 6.24
CA VAL A 2 -7.72 0.62 5.25
C VAL A 2 -7.00 1.76 4.54
N LEU A 3 -5.66 1.73 4.51
CA LEU A 3 -4.86 2.64 3.72
C LEU A 3 -4.60 2.01 2.33
N TYR A 4 -5.11 2.64 1.27
CA TYR A 4 -4.80 2.25 -0.11
C TYR A 4 -3.81 3.23 -0.73
N ALA A 5 -2.59 2.78 -0.94
CA ALA A 5 -1.47 3.61 -1.39
C ALA A 5 -0.78 3.00 -2.62
N PRO A 6 -1.38 3.10 -3.82
CA PRO A 6 -0.81 2.55 -5.04
C PRO A 6 0.35 3.41 -5.57
N THR A 7 1.32 2.76 -6.20
CA THR A 7 2.43 3.40 -6.93
C THR A 7 1.91 3.98 -8.26
N TRP A 8 2.38 5.17 -8.61
CA TRP A 8 2.10 5.75 -9.92
C TRP A 8 2.86 5.01 -11.05
N ARG A 9 2.37 5.16 -12.29
CA ARG A 9 2.97 4.53 -13.46
C ARG A 9 3.59 5.59 -14.39
N GLU A 10 4.84 5.35 -14.82
CA GLU A 10 5.60 6.29 -15.66
C GLU A 10 5.04 6.42 -17.06
N ASP A 11 4.42 5.36 -17.57
CA ASP A 11 3.79 5.31 -18.89
C ASP A 11 2.41 5.99 -18.95
N GLN A 12 1.80 6.30 -17.79
CA GLN A 12 0.51 7.01 -17.72
C GLN A 12 0.67 8.54 -17.66
N ARG A 13 1.55 9.08 -18.46
CA ARG A 13 1.92 10.49 -18.48
C ARG A 13 0.87 11.34 -19.22
N LEU A 14 0.36 12.38 -18.56
CA LEU A 14 -0.56 13.37 -19.14
C LEU A 14 0.13 14.61 -19.72
N GLY A 15 1.46 14.75 -19.58
CA GLY A 15 2.21 15.95 -19.92
C GLY A 15 2.34 16.95 -18.77
N GLY A 16 3.30 17.90 -18.88
CA GLY A 16 3.55 18.91 -17.84
C GLY A 16 3.94 18.33 -16.46
N GLY A 17 4.54 17.14 -16.43
CA GLY A 17 4.90 16.46 -15.16
C GLY A 17 3.73 15.87 -14.39
N ARG A 18 2.56 15.77 -15.02
CA ARG A 18 1.35 15.17 -14.42
C ARG A 18 1.13 13.75 -14.95
N TYR A 19 0.51 12.93 -14.11
CA TYR A 19 0.22 11.54 -14.41
C TYR A 19 -1.25 11.23 -14.09
N SER A 20 -1.80 10.27 -14.82
CA SER A 20 -3.05 9.60 -14.48
C SER A 20 -2.72 8.35 -13.67
N LEU A 21 -3.61 7.99 -12.76
CA LEU A 21 -3.61 6.67 -12.14
C LEU A 21 -5.07 6.26 -11.97
N GLY A 22 -5.61 5.63 -13.00
CA GLY A 22 -6.89 4.97 -12.85
C GLY A 22 -6.77 3.89 -11.77
N LEU A 23 -7.47 4.08 -10.64
CA LEU A 23 -7.49 3.05 -9.63
C LEU A 23 -8.12 1.78 -10.20
N GLN A 24 -7.42 0.68 -10.05
CA GLN A 24 -7.89 -0.63 -10.55
C GLN A 24 -8.81 -1.34 -9.55
N LEU A 25 -8.95 -0.82 -8.34
CA LEU A 25 -9.96 -1.23 -7.37
C LEU A 25 -11.32 -0.64 -7.79
N ASP A 26 -12.32 -1.48 -7.92
CA ASP A 26 -13.72 -1.06 -8.09
C ASP A 26 -14.23 -0.46 -6.78
N LEU A 27 -14.17 0.87 -6.70
CA LEU A 27 -14.57 1.58 -5.48
C LEU A 27 -16.06 1.44 -5.17
N ALA A 28 -16.92 1.32 -6.19
CA ALA A 28 -18.35 1.14 -5.99
C ALA A 28 -18.67 -0.25 -5.43
N ALA A 29 -18.01 -1.28 -5.95
CA ALA A 29 -18.13 -2.64 -5.42
C ALA A 29 -17.54 -2.70 -3.99
N ALA A 30 -16.37 -2.10 -3.76
CA ALA A 30 -15.76 -2.05 -2.43
C ALA A 30 -16.66 -1.36 -1.40
N GLU A 31 -17.27 -0.23 -1.76
CA GLU A 31 -18.20 0.48 -0.89
C GLU A 31 -19.43 -0.35 -0.55
N ARG A 32 -20.01 -1.03 -1.54
CA ARG A 32 -21.19 -1.91 -1.33
C ARG A 32 -20.89 -3.06 -0.37
N GLU A 33 -19.67 -3.63 -0.45
CA GLU A 33 -19.30 -4.83 0.29
C GLU A 33 -18.67 -4.56 1.66
N LEU A 34 -18.07 -3.37 1.84
CA LEU A 34 -17.25 -3.02 3.01
C LEU A 34 -17.74 -1.75 3.72
N GLY A 35 -18.61 -0.96 3.08
CA GLY A 35 -18.88 0.43 3.49
C GLY A 35 -19.53 0.63 4.84
N GLU A 36 -20.13 -0.42 5.45
CA GLU A 36 -20.74 -0.33 6.78
C GLU A 36 -19.68 -0.18 7.90
N ASP A 37 -18.57 -0.91 7.78
CA ASP A 37 -17.57 -1.03 8.84
C ASP A 37 -16.17 -0.51 8.45
N THR A 38 -16.00 -0.07 7.21
CA THR A 38 -14.69 0.28 6.66
C THR A 38 -14.65 1.73 6.15
N VAL A 39 -13.52 2.39 6.41
CA VAL A 39 -13.13 3.64 5.75
C VAL A 39 -11.88 3.36 4.92
N LEU A 40 -11.94 3.69 3.63
CA LEU A 40 -10.83 3.56 2.70
C LEU A 40 -10.11 4.91 2.54
N LEU A 41 -8.93 5.02 3.12
CA LEU A 41 -8.03 6.16 2.95
C LEU A 41 -7.20 5.96 1.67
N VAL A 42 -7.48 6.74 0.63
CA VAL A 42 -6.75 6.64 -0.63
C VAL A 42 -5.64 7.69 -0.68
N ARG A 43 -4.38 7.23 -0.72
CA ARG A 43 -3.20 8.07 -0.84
C ARG A 43 -2.49 7.82 -2.16
N ARG A 44 -2.68 8.70 -3.11
CA ARG A 44 -1.98 8.67 -4.40
C ARG A 44 -0.71 9.52 -4.34
N HIS A 45 0.22 9.23 -5.23
CA HIS A 45 1.41 10.06 -5.40
C HIS A 45 1.01 11.51 -5.79
N TYR A 46 1.72 12.51 -5.30
CA TYR A 46 1.40 13.94 -5.52
C TYR A 46 1.40 14.36 -7.00
N MET A 47 2.05 13.59 -7.87
CA MET A 47 2.05 13.83 -9.32
C MET A 47 0.78 13.32 -10.01
N VAL A 48 -0.04 12.51 -9.35
CA VAL A 48 -1.31 12.01 -9.87
C VAL A 48 -2.38 13.08 -9.67
N THR A 49 -3.00 13.50 -10.75
CA THR A 49 -3.94 14.64 -10.75
C THR A 49 -5.40 14.26 -10.96
N ASP A 50 -5.68 12.98 -11.16
CA ASP A 50 -7.05 12.49 -11.29
C ASP A 50 -7.86 12.79 -10.03
N ARG A 51 -9.16 12.97 -10.19
CA ARG A 51 -10.07 13.09 -9.05
C ARG A 51 -10.57 11.71 -8.67
N LEU A 52 -10.65 11.45 -7.36
CA LEU A 52 -11.37 10.28 -6.88
C LEU A 52 -12.88 10.53 -6.99
N PRO A 53 -13.65 9.49 -7.36
CA PRO A 53 -15.11 9.56 -7.23
C PRO A 53 -15.46 9.79 -5.74
N ASP A 54 -16.38 10.73 -5.51
CA ASP A 54 -16.95 10.98 -4.19
C ASP A 54 -18.39 10.47 -4.20
N SER A 55 -18.65 9.39 -3.48
CA SER A 55 -20.01 8.84 -3.34
C SER A 55 -20.85 9.62 -2.32
N GLY A 56 -20.24 10.53 -1.56
CA GLY A 56 -20.90 11.28 -0.48
C GLY A 56 -21.16 10.46 0.79
N THR A 57 -20.90 9.17 0.81
CA THR A 57 -21.13 8.29 1.97
C THR A 57 -20.03 8.39 3.03
N GLY A 58 -18.85 8.82 2.61
CA GLY A 58 -17.68 8.89 3.47
C GLY A 58 -16.83 7.61 3.51
N PHE A 59 -17.17 6.57 2.74
CA PHE A 59 -16.37 5.36 2.60
C PHE A 59 -14.97 5.66 2.07
N VAL A 60 -14.85 6.42 0.98
CA VAL A 60 -13.56 6.83 0.40
C VAL A 60 -13.16 8.20 0.93
N LYS A 61 -11.93 8.32 1.42
CA LYS A 61 -11.31 9.59 1.82
C LYS A 61 -10.02 9.81 1.03
N ASP A 62 -9.95 10.87 0.24
CA ASP A 62 -8.71 11.27 -0.43
C ASP A 62 -7.76 11.94 0.56
N VAL A 63 -6.74 11.20 0.95
CA VAL A 63 -5.68 11.66 1.86
C VAL A 63 -4.35 11.92 1.13
N SER A 64 -4.38 12.07 -0.20
CA SER A 64 -3.17 12.28 -1.03
C SER A 64 -2.36 13.51 -0.63
N ARG A 65 -3.01 14.51 -0.04
CA ARG A 65 -2.37 15.76 0.41
C ARG A 65 -2.10 15.80 1.92
N TYR A 66 -2.44 14.74 2.64
CA TYR A 66 -2.12 14.68 4.06
C TYR A 66 -0.59 14.65 4.25
N PRO A 67 0.00 15.54 5.08
CA PRO A 67 1.44 15.76 5.09
C PRO A 67 2.23 14.56 5.61
N ASP A 68 1.75 13.89 6.65
CA ASP A 68 2.47 12.82 7.33
C ASP A 68 1.85 11.46 7.04
N VAL A 69 2.54 10.65 6.23
CA VAL A 69 2.12 9.29 5.93
C VAL A 69 2.24 8.36 7.14
N GLY A 70 3.16 8.66 8.06
CA GLY A 70 3.32 7.87 9.29
C GLY A 70 2.07 7.89 10.15
N GLU A 71 1.41 9.06 10.30
CA GLU A 71 0.14 9.17 11.02
C GLU A 71 -0.96 8.35 10.34
N LEU A 72 -1.02 8.34 9.00
CA LEU A 72 -1.98 7.52 8.26
C LEU A 72 -1.72 6.03 8.46
N MET A 73 -0.47 5.60 8.49
CA MET A 73 -0.11 4.21 8.79
C MET A 73 -0.50 3.82 10.22
N LEU A 74 -0.31 4.70 11.20
CA LEU A 74 -0.64 4.43 12.60
C LEU A 74 -2.14 4.22 12.84
N ILE A 75 -3.01 4.91 12.11
CA ILE A 75 -4.47 4.78 12.26
C ILE A 75 -5.09 3.70 11.39
N SER A 76 -4.30 3.08 10.47
CA SER A 76 -4.80 2.08 9.54
C SER A 76 -4.65 0.68 10.10
N ASP A 77 -5.72 -0.12 10.01
CA ASP A 77 -5.74 -1.52 10.43
C ASP A 77 -5.09 -2.44 9.38
N ALA A 78 -5.11 -2.03 8.10
CA ALA A 78 -4.48 -2.75 7.00
C ALA A 78 -3.94 -1.78 5.93
N LEU A 79 -2.92 -2.23 5.20
CA LEU A 79 -2.39 -1.56 4.02
C LEU A 79 -2.76 -2.35 2.77
N VAL A 80 -3.34 -1.66 1.79
CA VAL A 80 -3.37 -2.09 0.39
C VAL A 80 -2.36 -1.26 -0.38
N THR A 81 -1.42 -1.92 -1.02
CA THR A 81 -0.45 -1.26 -1.89
C THR A 81 -0.13 -2.16 -3.09
N ASP A 82 0.84 -1.80 -3.88
CA ASP A 82 1.35 -2.62 -4.96
C ASP A 82 2.87 -2.80 -4.80
N TYR A 83 3.68 -1.97 -5.44
CA TYR A 83 5.14 -2.04 -5.46
C TYR A 83 5.80 -0.88 -4.70
N SER A 84 5.04 -0.21 -3.85
CA SER A 84 5.48 0.96 -3.10
C SER A 84 6.45 0.59 -1.98
N SER A 85 7.48 1.41 -1.81
CA SER A 85 8.38 1.32 -0.65
C SER A 85 7.67 1.51 0.71
N LEU A 86 6.43 1.98 0.71
CA LEU A 86 5.62 2.13 1.92
C LEU A 86 5.45 0.81 2.68
N MET A 87 5.57 -0.34 1.98
CA MET A 87 5.53 -1.65 2.61
C MET A 87 6.60 -1.85 3.68
N PHE A 88 7.79 -1.25 3.53
CA PHE A 88 8.87 -1.37 4.52
C PHE A 88 8.53 -0.63 5.81
N ASP A 89 7.98 0.58 5.69
CA ASP A 89 7.58 1.36 6.85
C ASP A 89 6.37 0.75 7.54
N PHE A 90 5.35 0.32 6.76
CA PHE A 90 4.14 -0.28 7.31
C PHE A 90 4.40 -1.63 7.99
N ALA A 91 5.40 -2.40 7.53
CA ALA A 91 5.79 -3.67 8.14
C ALA A 91 6.15 -3.55 9.62
N GLN A 92 6.59 -2.36 10.08
CA GLN A 92 6.87 -2.10 11.49
C GLN A 92 5.63 -2.19 12.37
N THR A 93 4.45 -1.95 11.81
CA THR A 93 3.18 -2.03 12.56
C THR A 93 2.78 -3.47 12.89
N GLY A 94 3.28 -4.46 12.15
CA GLY A 94 2.86 -5.85 12.24
C GLY A 94 1.46 -6.13 11.70
N ARG A 95 0.80 -5.13 11.11
CA ARG A 95 -0.58 -5.22 10.61
C ARG A 95 -0.63 -5.79 9.19
N PRO A 96 -1.81 -6.29 8.73
CA PRO A 96 -1.98 -6.88 7.42
C PRO A 96 -1.56 -5.98 6.25
N MET A 97 -0.84 -6.58 5.29
CA MET A 97 -0.52 -5.97 4.01
C MET A 97 -1.04 -6.84 2.87
N LEU A 98 -1.80 -6.25 1.97
CA LEU A 98 -2.36 -6.87 0.77
C LEU A 98 -1.79 -6.17 -0.46
N PHE A 99 -1.30 -6.93 -1.44
CA PHE A 99 -0.63 -6.37 -2.61
C PHE A 99 -1.52 -6.48 -3.84
N HIS A 100 -2.07 -5.36 -4.30
CA HIS A 100 -2.90 -5.28 -5.51
C HIS A 100 -2.02 -5.25 -6.76
N THR A 101 -1.73 -6.41 -7.31
CA THR A 101 -0.70 -6.62 -8.33
C THR A 101 -1.28 -6.82 -9.74
N TYR A 102 -2.24 -6.00 -10.14
CA TYR A 102 -2.98 -6.09 -11.39
C TYR A 102 -2.12 -6.02 -12.66
N ASP A 103 -0.91 -5.49 -12.57
CA ASP A 103 0.02 -5.30 -13.70
C ASP A 103 1.44 -5.78 -13.39
N LEU A 104 1.58 -6.81 -12.55
CA LEU A 104 2.86 -7.30 -12.03
C LEU A 104 3.92 -7.52 -13.11
N GLU A 105 3.58 -8.26 -14.17
CA GLU A 105 4.50 -8.56 -15.25
C GLU A 105 4.95 -7.28 -15.98
N HIS A 106 4.00 -6.38 -16.27
CA HIS A 106 4.30 -5.11 -16.91
C HIS A 106 5.23 -4.24 -16.06
N TYR A 107 4.95 -4.14 -14.77
CA TYR A 107 5.80 -3.39 -13.85
C TYR A 107 7.19 -3.99 -13.72
N ARG A 108 7.28 -5.32 -13.56
CA ARG A 108 8.54 -6.05 -13.42
C ARG A 108 9.42 -5.97 -14.65
N ASP A 109 8.84 -6.19 -15.84
CA ASP A 109 9.61 -6.46 -17.06
C ASP A 109 9.74 -5.22 -17.96
N THR A 110 8.86 -4.22 -17.81
CA THR A 110 8.79 -3.07 -18.73
C THR A 110 9.01 -1.72 -18.03
N LEU A 111 8.46 -1.51 -16.83
CA LEU A 111 8.52 -0.20 -16.16
C LEU A 111 9.81 -0.04 -15.33
N ARG A 112 9.85 -0.60 -14.14
CA ARG A 112 10.94 -0.37 -13.18
C ARG A 112 11.64 -1.65 -12.73
N GLY A 113 10.93 -2.75 -12.70
CA GLY A 113 11.38 -3.97 -12.03
C GLY A 113 11.50 -3.82 -10.51
N PHE A 114 12.16 -4.79 -9.91
CA PHE A 114 12.33 -4.87 -8.46
C PHE A 114 13.80 -4.98 -8.08
N SER A 115 14.19 -4.41 -6.96
CA SER A 115 15.54 -4.55 -6.39
C SER A 115 15.74 -5.89 -5.67
N PHE A 116 14.66 -6.66 -5.46
CA PHE A 116 14.66 -7.99 -4.84
C PHE A 116 13.57 -8.84 -5.48
N ASP A 117 13.57 -10.14 -5.23
CA ASP A 117 12.53 -11.06 -5.72
C ASP A 117 11.22 -10.83 -4.97
N PHE A 118 10.42 -9.87 -5.47
CA PHE A 118 9.20 -9.42 -4.84
C PHE A 118 8.17 -10.55 -4.71
N GLU A 119 8.03 -11.38 -5.75
CA GLU A 119 7.03 -12.46 -5.77
C GLU A 119 7.28 -13.50 -4.67
N LYS A 120 8.55 -13.77 -4.33
CA LYS A 120 8.91 -14.71 -3.27
C LYS A 120 8.97 -14.10 -1.89
N ARG A 121 9.20 -12.79 -1.79
CA ARG A 121 9.52 -12.12 -0.54
C ARG A 121 8.46 -11.14 -0.07
N ALA A 122 7.37 -10.96 -0.82
CA ALA A 122 6.26 -10.13 -0.39
C ALA A 122 5.69 -10.62 0.95
N PRO A 123 5.48 -9.71 1.92
CA PRO A 123 5.01 -10.08 3.26
C PRO A 123 3.49 -10.33 3.34
N GLY A 124 2.81 -10.44 2.21
CA GLY A 124 1.38 -10.68 2.11
C GLY A 124 0.98 -11.22 0.74
N PRO A 125 -0.31 -11.51 0.53
CA PRO A 125 -0.81 -12.07 -0.72
C PRO A 125 -0.68 -11.09 -1.89
N LEU A 126 -0.31 -11.61 -3.06
CA LEU A 126 -0.34 -10.90 -4.33
C LEU A 126 -1.71 -11.12 -4.96
N ILE A 127 -2.50 -10.07 -5.11
CA ILE A 127 -3.90 -10.12 -5.51
C ILE A 127 -4.08 -9.29 -6.78
N PRO A 128 -4.21 -9.91 -7.98
CA PRO A 128 -4.33 -9.17 -9.22
C PRO A 128 -5.74 -8.63 -9.47
N GLY A 129 -6.78 -9.28 -8.94
CA GLY A 129 -8.19 -8.95 -9.20
C GLY A 129 -8.79 -8.03 -8.14
N SER A 130 -9.63 -7.07 -8.58
CA SER A 130 -10.37 -6.19 -7.67
C SER A 130 -11.35 -6.95 -6.77
N ASP A 131 -12.07 -7.92 -7.32
CA ASP A 131 -13.05 -8.71 -6.57
C ASP A 131 -12.37 -9.55 -5.47
N ASP A 132 -11.22 -10.17 -5.79
CA ASP A 132 -10.44 -10.94 -4.84
C ASP A 132 -9.87 -10.04 -3.74
N LEU A 133 -9.45 -8.81 -4.09
CA LEU A 133 -8.99 -7.85 -3.12
C LEU A 133 -10.11 -7.40 -2.17
N ILE A 134 -11.30 -7.14 -2.69
CA ILE A 134 -12.47 -6.81 -1.88
C ILE A 134 -12.82 -7.97 -0.93
N ALA A 135 -12.79 -9.20 -1.44
CA ALA A 135 -13.02 -10.39 -0.61
C ALA A 135 -11.98 -10.52 0.51
N ALA A 136 -10.70 -10.29 0.22
CA ALA A 136 -9.63 -10.30 1.21
C ALA A 136 -9.75 -9.18 2.26
N LEU A 137 -10.30 -8.04 1.88
CA LEU A 137 -10.51 -6.90 2.78
C LEU A 137 -11.67 -7.09 3.77
N LYS A 138 -12.52 -8.09 3.59
CA LYS A 138 -13.54 -8.46 4.60
C LYS A 138 -12.93 -9.02 5.87
N ASP A 139 -11.79 -9.71 5.76
CA ASP A 139 -11.00 -10.22 6.88
C ASP A 139 -9.50 -10.20 6.51
N PRO A 140 -8.83 -9.05 6.63
CA PRO A 140 -7.41 -8.91 6.27
C PRO A 140 -6.48 -9.83 7.07
N GLU A 141 -6.80 -10.09 8.33
CA GLU A 141 -6.01 -11.00 9.19
C GLU A 141 -6.05 -12.43 8.65
N GLN A 142 -7.24 -12.91 8.27
CA GLN A 142 -7.39 -14.22 7.65
C GLN A 142 -6.69 -14.28 6.29
N ALA A 143 -6.76 -13.20 5.51
CA ALA A 143 -6.11 -13.13 4.20
C ALA A 143 -4.59 -13.28 4.27
N ILE A 144 -3.95 -12.78 5.33
CA ILE A 144 -2.50 -12.90 5.54
C ILE A 144 -2.08 -14.12 6.37
N ALA A 145 -3.01 -14.92 6.90
CA ALA A 145 -2.68 -16.02 7.84
C ALA A 145 -1.64 -17.00 7.28
N GLY A 146 -1.67 -17.27 5.97
CA GLY A 146 -0.69 -18.12 5.28
C GLY A 146 0.68 -17.45 5.09
N HIS A 147 0.83 -16.16 5.35
CA HIS A 147 2.04 -15.35 5.04
C HIS A 147 2.85 -15.01 6.29
N ALA A 148 2.49 -15.49 7.49
CA ALA A 148 3.14 -15.13 8.75
C ALA A 148 4.68 -15.29 8.73
N LYS A 149 5.18 -16.40 8.17
CA LYS A 149 6.63 -16.63 8.04
C LYS A 149 7.30 -15.67 7.05
N ALA A 150 6.64 -15.39 5.92
CA ALA A 150 7.17 -14.45 4.93
C ALA A 150 7.18 -13.03 5.50
N TYR A 151 6.17 -12.66 6.27
CA TYR A 151 6.09 -11.37 6.96
C TYR A 151 7.20 -11.21 8.00
N GLU A 152 7.41 -12.21 8.85
CA GLU A 152 8.48 -12.21 9.85
C GLU A 152 9.87 -12.11 9.18
N GLN A 153 10.10 -12.89 8.12
CA GLN A 153 11.36 -12.85 7.37
C GLN A 153 11.55 -11.48 6.69
N PHE A 154 10.49 -10.89 6.14
CA PHE A 154 10.55 -9.55 5.54
C PHE A 154 10.95 -8.49 6.58
N ARG A 155 10.35 -8.51 7.77
CA ARG A 155 10.73 -7.61 8.86
C ARG A 155 12.18 -7.81 9.29
N HIS A 156 12.61 -9.04 9.42
CA HIS A 156 14.00 -9.35 9.76
C HIS A 156 14.97 -8.80 8.71
N ASP A 157 14.66 -8.96 7.42
CA ASP A 157 15.59 -8.63 6.34
C ASP A 157 15.65 -7.11 6.04
N PHE A 158 14.56 -6.39 6.29
CA PHE A 158 14.44 -4.99 5.87
C PHE A 158 14.22 -3.99 7.00
N CYS A 159 13.85 -4.47 8.19
CA CYS A 159 13.42 -3.61 9.29
C CYS A 159 14.16 -3.89 10.61
N ASP A 160 15.22 -4.70 10.59
CA ASP A 160 15.94 -5.15 11.79
C ASP A 160 16.61 -4.02 12.60
N LEU A 161 16.92 -2.90 11.93
CA LEU A 161 17.53 -1.72 12.56
C LEU A 161 16.53 -0.69 13.09
N ASP A 162 15.24 -0.90 12.85
CA ASP A 162 14.18 0.07 13.19
C ASP A 162 13.61 -0.18 14.61
N ASP A 163 14.44 0.00 15.60
CA ASP A 163 14.13 -0.17 17.03
C ASP A 163 13.76 1.15 17.76
N GLY A 164 13.50 2.23 17.00
CA GLY A 164 13.23 3.56 17.53
C GLY A 164 14.47 4.32 18.02
N ARG A 165 15.70 3.74 17.90
CA ARG A 165 16.96 4.33 18.36
C ARG A 165 17.93 4.71 17.25
N ALA A 166 17.50 4.70 16.00
CA ALA A 166 18.35 4.99 14.85
C ALA A 166 19.03 6.37 14.96
N THR A 167 18.27 7.39 15.36
CA THR A 167 18.82 8.75 15.58
C THR A 167 19.92 8.77 16.65
N ALA A 168 19.71 8.09 17.78
CA ALA A 168 20.72 8.02 18.83
C ALA A 168 22.02 7.38 18.32
N ARG A 169 21.91 6.23 17.59
CA ARG A 169 23.07 5.56 17.00
C ARG A 169 23.84 6.45 16.01
N VAL A 170 23.13 7.27 15.23
CA VAL A 170 23.77 8.20 14.30
C VAL A 170 24.50 9.30 15.06
N VAL A 171 23.85 9.92 16.05
CA VAL A 171 24.46 10.99 16.87
C VAL A 171 25.70 10.47 17.59
N ASP A 172 25.63 9.29 18.22
CA ASP A 172 26.76 8.67 18.92
C ASP A 172 27.99 8.39 18.00
N ARG A 173 27.76 8.25 16.70
CA ARG A 173 28.84 8.09 15.72
C ARG A 173 29.40 9.38 15.19
N MET A 174 28.68 10.48 15.32
CA MET A 174 29.09 11.81 14.83
C MET A 174 29.87 12.61 15.87
N LEU A 175 29.73 12.28 17.15
CA LEU A 175 30.41 12.88 18.29
C LEU A 175 31.64 12.08 18.69
#